data_9d7c614242dce4d1687fda542436984a
#
_entry.id   9d7c614242dce4d1687fda542436984a
#
_cell.length_a   1.000
_cell.length_b   1.000
_cell.length_c   1.000
_cell.angle_alpha   90.00
_cell.angle_beta   90.00
_cell.angle_gamma   90.00
#
_symmetry.space_group_name_H-M   'P 1'
#
loop_
_entity.id
_entity.type
_entity.pdbx_description
1 polymer ?
#
loop_
_entity_poly.entity_id
_entity_poly.type
_entity_poly.pdbx_seq_one_letter_code
_entity_poly.pdbx_strand_id
1 'polypeptide(L)'
;PVTLQIGSASLPLRAFCDTGFSVQEPLSGREVVLVRFAAVQNALPGPLHTYLSAYFAAPSTLPPPELGLRFVPCTTVSGHCILPAVPAVLASAPAQPLYAAFCDLPPPPGGWELLLSPAVVPDAAFR
;
A
#
# COMPACT_ATOMS: atom_id res chain seq x y z
N PRO A 1 -5.98 9.77 10.80
CA PRO A 1 -4.82 8.95 10.45
C PRO A 1 -4.98 7.51 10.88
N VAL A 2 -4.37 6.62 10.15
CA VAL A 2 -4.33 5.19 10.46
C VAL A 2 -2.89 4.76 10.61
N THR A 3 -2.65 3.61 11.25
CA THR A 3 -1.32 3.04 11.36
C THR A 3 -1.25 1.76 10.55
N LEU A 4 -0.30 1.70 9.64
CA LEU A 4 -0.03 0.53 8.80
C LEU A 4 1.26 -0.11 9.29
N GLN A 5 1.24 -1.43 9.51
CA GLN A 5 2.41 -2.20 9.92
C GLN A 5 2.92 -3.01 8.74
N ILE A 6 4.19 -2.83 8.40
CA ILE A 6 4.88 -3.57 7.36
C ILE A 6 6.15 -4.14 7.97
N GLY A 7 6.19 -5.46 8.19
CA GLY A 7 7.28 -6.07 8.93
C GLY A 7 7.39 -5.48 10.32
N SER A 8 8.56 -4.97 10.67
CA SER A 8 8.81 -4.33 11.95
C SER A 8 8.48 -2.82 11.95
N ALA A 9 8.12 -2.26 10.81
CA ALA A 9 7.84 -0.83 10.69
C ALA A 9 6.38 -0.53 11.00
N SER A 10 6.15 0.53 11.77
CA SER A 10 4.82 1.08 12.06
C SER A 10 4.73 2.45 11.41
N LEU A 11 3.78 2.62 10.51
CA LEU A 11 3.66 3.82 9.68
C LEU A 11 2.35 4.53 9.99
N PRO A 12 2.39 5.67 10.72
CA PRO A 12 1.21 6.51 10.86
C PRO A 12 1.00 7.28 9.56
N LEU A 13 -0.14 7.09 8.93
CA LEU A 13 -0.41 7.63 7.60
C LEU A 13 -1.74 8.37 7.55
N ARG A 14 -1.76 9.41 6.75
CA ARG A 14 -2.97 10.14 6.44
C ARG A 14 -3.73 9.37 5.38
N ALA A 15 -4.88 8.79 5.76
CA ALA A 15 -5.65 7.93 4.90
C ALA A 15 -6.84 8.65 4.30
N PHE A 16 -7.23 8.23 3.09
CA PHE A 16 -8.42 8.67 2.42
C PHE A 16 -9.22 7.45 1.98
N CYS A 17 -10.52 7.44 2.23
CA CYS A 17 -11.41 6.38 1.76
C CYS A 17 -11.99 6.77 0.41
N ASP A 18 -11.70 5.97 -0.62
CA ASP A 18 -12.20 6.19 -1.97
C ASP A 18 -13.22 5.09 -2.29
N THR A 19 -14.48 5.49 -2.46
CA THR A 19 -15.56 4.55 -2.75
C THR A 19 -15.43 3.89 -4.12
N GLY A 20 -14.65 4.47 -5.02
CA GLY A 20 -14.35 3.89 -6.32
C GLY A 20 -13.15 2.94 -6.31
N PHE A 21 -12.45 2.83 -5.19
CA PHE A 21 -11.28 1.96 -5.08
C PHE A 21 -11.69 0.62 -4.48
N SER A 22 -11.45 -0.46 -5.21
CA SER A 22 -11.71 -1.82 -4.73
C SER A 22 -10.75 -2.77 -5.42
N VAL A 23 -9.74 -3.23 -4.68
CA VAL A 23 -8.70 -4.11 -5.22
C VAL A 23 -8.42 -5.21 -4.21
N GLN A 24 -8.33 -6.44 -4.69
CA GLN A 24 -7.96 -7.60 -3.88
C GLN A 24 -6.70 -8.23 -4.46
N GLU A 25 -5.85 -8.76 -3.60
CA GLU A 25 -4.70 -9.53 -4.03
C GLU A 25 -5.18 -10.88 -4.58
N PRO A 26 -4.84 -11.25 -5.84
CA PRO A 26 -5.51 -12.36 -6.53
C PRO A 26 -5.37 -13.72 -5.88
N LEU A 27 -4.25 -14.01 -5.21
CA LEU A 27 -4.00 -15.33 -4.65
C LEU A 27 -4.64 -15.50 -3.26
N SER A 28 -4.67 -14.45 -2.45
CA SER A 28 -5.18 -14.52 -1.08
C SER A 28 -6.60 -13.99 -0.95
N GLY A 29 -7.06 -13.18 -1.88
CA GLY A 29 -8.32 -12.47 -1.77
C GLY A 29 -8.32 -11.33 -0.77
N ARG A 30 -7.16 -11.04 -0.14
CA ARG A 30 -7.06 -9.95 0.84
C ARG A 30 -7.23 -8.60 0.17
N GLU A 31 -7.81 -7.66 0.93
CA GLU A 31 -7.92 -6.28 0.46
C GLU A 31 -6.56 -5.65 0.26
N VAL A 32 -6.48 -4.72 -0.69
CA VAL A 32 -5.26 -3.98 -0.99
C VAL A 32 -5.48 -2.52 -0.65
N VAL A 33 -4.53 -1.94 0.08
CA VAL A 33 -4.45 -0.48 0.27
C VAL A 33 -3.36 0.07 -0.62
N LEU A 34 -3.55 1.31 -1.09
CA LEU A 34 -2.59 1.95 -1.98
C LEU A 34 -1.78 2.97 -1.20
N VAL A 35 -0.45 2.82 -1.21
CA VAL A 35 0.47 3.67 -0.45
C VAL A 35 1.37 4.44 -1.42
N ARG A 36 1.47 5.75 -1.23
CA ARG A 36 2.44 6.54 -2.01
C ARG A 36 3.84 6.30 -1.48
N PHE A 37 4.71 5.73 -2.33
CA PHE A 37 6.07 5.39 -1.93
C PHE A 37 6.83 6.60 -1.39
N ALA A 38 6.69 7.76 -2.04
CA ALA A 38 7.39 8.98 -1.62
C ALA A 38 7.02 9.41 -0.19
N ALA A 39 5.82 9.06 0.28
CA ALA A 39 5.38 9.42 1.62
C ALA A 39 5.99 8.54 2.72
N VAL A 40 6.45 7.33 2.37
CA VAL A 40 6.87 6.34 3.37
C VAL A 40 8.29 5.83 3.17
N GLN A 41 8.97 6.23 2.09
CA GLN A 41 10.24 5.62 1.68
C GLN A 41 11.29 5.55 2.80
N ASN A 42 11.36 6.57 3.65
CA ASN A 42 12.38 6.64 4.70
C ASN A 42 11.99 5.85 5.96
N ALA A 43 10.77 5.36 6.04
CA ALA A 43 10.26 4.62 7.19
C ALA A 43 10.10 3.12 6.92
N LEU A 44 10.29 2.69 5.69
CA LEU A 44 10.16 1.28 5.33
C LEU A 44 11.35 0.45 5.81
N PRO A 45 11.16 -0.86 6.03
CA PRO A 45 12.30 -1.75 6.26
C PRO A 45 13.33 -1.64 5.12
N GLY A 46 14.62 -1.69 5.48
CA GLY A 46 15.71 -1.43 4.54
C GLY A 46 15.64 -2.23 3.23
N PRO A 47 15.47 -3.57 3.30
CA PRO A 47 15.42 -4.37 2.07
C PRO A 47 14.25 -4.00 1.16
N LEU A 48 13.10 -3.68 1.73
CA LEU A 48 11.94 -3.25 0.96
C LEU A 48 12.16 -1.86 0.35
N HIS A 49 12.71 -0.93 1.10
CA HIS A 49 13.07 0.39 0.59
C HIS A 49 14.03 0.28 -0.59
N THR A 50 15.07 -0.54 -0.45
CA THR A 50 16.06 -0.75 -1.51
C THR A 50 15.41 -1.30 -2.78
N TYR A 51 14.55 -2.32 -2.64
CA TYR A 51 13.90 -2.90 -3.79
C TYR A 51 12.96 -1.91 -4.48
N LEU A 52 12.11 -1.22 -3.71
CA LEU A 52 11.13 -0.30 -4.30
C LEU A 52 11.81 0.88 -4.99
N SER A 53 12.90 1.40 -4.43
CA SER A 53 13.68 2.46 -5.07
C SER A 53 14.22 1.99 -6.43
N ALA A 54 14.73 0.77 -6.49
CA ALA A 54 15.22 0.19 -7.73
C ALA A 54 14.08 -0.08 -8.72
N TYR A 55 12.94 -0.57 -8.22
CA TYR A 55 11.79 -0.89 -9.06
C TYR A 55 11.23 0.36 -9.75
N PHE A 56 11.04 1.46 -9.00
CA PHE A 56 10.48 2.67 -9.59
C PHE A 56 11.44 3.36 -10.55
N ALA A 57 12.75 3.10 -10.42
CA ALA A 57 13.75 3.56 -11.38
C ALA A 57 13.82 2.65 -12.60
N ALA A 58 13.65 1.33 -12.41
CA ALA A 58 13.73 0.32 -13.46
C ALA A 58 12.72 -0.80 -13.19
N PRO A 59 11.49 -0.71 -13.73
CA PRO A 59 10.40 -1.66 -13.40
C PRO A 59 10.68 -3.13 -13.73
N SER A 60 11.71 -3.44 -14.51
CA SER A 60 12.10 -4.82 -14.77
C SER A 60 12.93 -5.46 -13.66
N THR A 61 13.24 -4.73 -12.60
CA THR A 61 14.02 -5.23 -11.47
C THR A 61 13.26 -6.38 -10.77
N LEU A 62 13.97 -7.53 -10.59
CA LEU A 62 13.36 -8.69 -9.95
C LEU A 62 13.43 -8.58 -8.43
N PRO A 63 12.35 -8.91 -7.71
CA PRO A 63 12.34 -8.83 -6.26
C PRO A 63 13.06 -10.01 -5.61
N PRO A 64 13.74 -9.79 -4.47
CA PRO A 64 14.21 -10.89 -3.64
C PRO A 64 13.02 -11.71 -3.12
N PRO A 65 13.11 -13.06 -3.13
CA PRO A 65 11.99 -13.91 -2.69
C PRO A 65 11.57 -13.66 -1.24
N GLU A 66 12.49 -13.29 -0.37
CA GLU A 66 12.23 -13.10 1.06
C GLU A 66 11.33 -11.89 1.36
N LEU A 67 11.10 -11.00 0.42
CA LEU A 67 10.22 -9.87 0.64
C LEU A 67 8.73 -10.25 0.61
N GLY A 68 8.39 -11.44 0.09
CA GLY A 68 7.00 -11.84 -0.02
C GLY A 68 6.19 -10.95 -0.95
N LEU A 69 6.83 -10.38 -1.96
CA LEU A 69 6.23 -9.38 -2.81
C LEU A 69 5.28 -10.00 -3.82
N ARG A 70 4.14 -9.36 -4.04
CA ARG A 70 3.15 -9.70 -5.07
C ARG A 70 3.02 -8.53 -6.02
N PHE A 71 2.71 -8.82 -7.27
CA PHE A 71 2.37 -7.78 -8.25
C PHE A 71 0.86 -7.81 -8.45
N VAL A 72 0.20 -6.72 -8.07
CA VAL A 72 -1.25 -6.64 -8.02
C VAL A 72 -1.76 -5.72 -9.11
N PRO A 73 -2.68 -6.20 -9.97
CA PRO A 73 -3.33 -5.33 -10.95
C PRO A 73 -4.23 -4.32 -10.25
N CYS A 74 -4.04 -3.05 -10.56
CA CYS A 74 -4.81 -1.95 -9.98
C CYS A 74 -5.35 -1.05 -11.07
N THR A 75 -6.56 -0.54 -10.88
CA THR A 75 -7.12 0.53 -11.71
C THR A 75 -7.06 1.82 -10.90
N THR A 76 -6.36 2.80 -11.42
CA THR A 76 -6.23 4.12 -10.80
C THR A 76 -6.77 5.18 -11.75
N VAL A 77 -6.77 6.43 -11.32
CA VAL A 77 -7.18 7.56 -12.17
C VAL A 77 -6.31 7.68 -13.42
N SER A 78 -5.08 7.16 -13.38
CA SER A 78 -4.18 7.16 -14.54
C SER A 78 -4.34 5.93 -15.41
N GLY A 79 -5.28 5.02 -15.10
CA GLY A 79 -5.57 3.82 -15.89
C GLY A 79 -5.20 2.53 -15.17
N HIS A 80 -5.03 1.46 -15.97
CA HIS A 80 -4.65 0.14 -15.44
C HIS A 80 -3.15 0.06 -15.25
N CYS A 81 -2.72 -0.52 -14.13
CA CYS A 81 -1.31 -0.76 -13.85
C CYS A 81 -1.14 -1.98 -12.96
N ILE A 82 0.10 -2.48 -12.87
CA ILE A 82 0.45 -3.56 -11.95
C ILE A 82 1.42 -2.97 -10.95
N LEU A 83 1.11 -3.11 -9.66
CA LEU A 83 1.89 -2.48 -8.60
C LEU A 83 2.51 -3.53 -7.68
N PRO A 84 3.73 -3.28 -7.19
CA PRO A 84 4.35 -4.14 -6.19
C PRO A 84 3.62 -3.99 -4.86
N ALA A 85 3.32 -5.11 -4.21
CA ALA A 85 2.60 -5.13 -2.95
C ALA A 85 3.24 -6.12 -1.98
N VAL A 86 3.16 -5.83 -0.70
CA VAL A 86 3.67 -6.70 0.37
C VAL A 86 2.57 -6.93 1.40
N PRO A 87 2.63 -8.06 2.14
CA PRO A 87 1.74 -8.27 3.26
C PRO A 87 1.90 -7.15 4.29
N ALA A 88 0.79 -6.69 4.82
CA ALA A 88 0.76 -5.63 5.82
C ALA A 88 -0.41 -5.85 6.77
N VAL A 89 -0.43 -5.10 7.86
CA VAL A 89 -1.52 -5.14 8.82
C VAL A 89 -1.98 -3.73 9.10
N LEU A 90 -3.26 -3.48 8.93
CA LEU A 90 -3.85 -2.24 9.39
C LEU A 90 -4.10 -2.39 10.90
N ALA A 91 -3.43 -1.54 11.69
CA ALA A 91 -3.56 -1.58 13.14
C ALA A 91 -4.89 -0.94 13.52
N SER A 92 -5.85 -1.78 13.79
CA SER A 92 -7.20 -1.40 14.21
C SER A 92 -7.70 -2.45 15.21
N ALA A 93 -8.92 -2.28 15.70
CA ALA A 93 -9.51 -3.24 16.62
C ALA A 93 -10.77 -3.85 15.99
N PRO A 94 -10.69 -5.06 15.37
CA PRO A 94 -9.51 -5.94 15.29
C PRO A 94 -8.51 -5.52 14.23
N ALA A 95 -7.26 -5.98 14.38
CA ALA A 95 -6.23 -5.77 13.37
C ALA A 95 -6.62 -6.49 12.08
N GLN A 96 -6.35 -5.86 10.94
CA GLN A 96 -6.79 -6.38 9.66
C GLN A 96 -5.59 -6.70 8.77
N PRO A 97 -5.34 -8.00 8.47
CA PRO A 97 -4.33 -8.38 7.49
C PRO A 97 -4.77 -7.99 6.08
N LEU A 98 -3.84 -7.38 5.32
CA LEU A 98 -4.10 -6.93 3.97
C LEU A 98 -2.80 -6.86 3.20
N TYR A 99 -2.83 -6.31 1.98
CA TYR A 99 -1.64 -6.03 1.20
C TYR A 99 -1.50 -4.51 1.00
N ALA A 100 -0.28 -4.02 1.12
CA ALA A 100 0.05 -2.64 0.81
C ALA A 100 0.71 -2.61 -0.56
N ALA A 101 0.05 -2.02 -1.54
CA ALA A 101 0.60 -1.78 -2.87
C ALA A 101 1.20 -0.38 -2.92
N PHE A 102 2.35 -0.25 -3.57
CA PHE A 102 3.09 1.00 -3.63
C PHE A 102 2.96 1.63 -5.00
N CYS A 103 2.69 2.93 -5.03
CA CYS A 103 2.62 3.69 -6.26
C CYS A 103 3.59 4.87 -6.24
N ASP A 104 3.96 5.33 -7.43
CA ASP A 104 4.87 6.46 -7.63
C ASP A 104 4.10 7.65 -8.21
N LEU A 105 2.93 7.90 -7.67
CA LEU A 105 2.08 9.02 -8.11
C LEU A 105 2.51 10.31 -7.44
N PRO A 106 2.37 11.45 -8.13
CA PRO A 106 2.61 12.75 -7.49
C PRO A 106 1.61 13.00 -6.36
N PRO A 107 1.92 13.93 -5.43
CA PRO A 107 1.00 14.23 -4.35
C PRO A 107 -0.38 14.64 -4.88
N PRO A 108 -1.46 13.96 -4.45
CA PRO A 108 -2.80 14.30 -4.91
C PRO A 108 -3.33 15.55 -4.19
N PRO A 109 -4.35 16.17 -4.75
CA PRO A 109 -5.10 17.18 -4.00
C PRO A 109 -5.59 16.58 -2.68
N GLY A 110 -5.44 17.29 -1.57
CA GLY A 110 -5.78 16.78 -0.26
C GLY A 110 -4.67 16.01 0.43
N GLY A 111 -3.62 15.60 -0.29
CA GLY A 111 -2.40 15.08 0.30
C GLY A 111 -2.52 13.75 1.03
N TRP A 112 -3.35 12.82 0.53
CA TRP A 112 -3.41 11.49 1.15
C TRP A 112 -2.08 10.73 0.96
N GLU A 113 -1.76 9.90 1.94
CA GLU A 113 -0.57 9.03 1.91
C GLU A 113 -0.96 7.58 1.67
N LEU A 114 -2.20 7.23 2.03
CA LEU A 114 -2.73 5.89 1.90
C LEU A 114 -4.18 5.98 1.44
N LEU A 115 -4.54 5.15 0.45
CA LEU A 115 -5.88 5.08 -0.09
C LEU A 115 -6.53 3.76 0.32
N LEU A 116 -7.73 3.84 0.92
CA LEU A 116 -8.48 2.68 1.39
C LEU A 116 -9.75 2.51 0.56
N SER A 117 -10.18 1.26 0.38
CA SER A 117 -11.52 0.97 -0.08
C SER A 117 -12.50 1.01 1.09
N PRO A 118 -13.82 1.14 0.84
CA PRO A 118 -14.81 1.07 1.92
C PRO A 118 -14.78 -0.24 2.71
N ALA A 119 -14.34 -1.33 2.08
CA ALA A 119 -14.25 -2.64 2.75
C ALA A 119 -13.17 -2.68 3.84
N VAL A 120 -12.21 -1.76 3.81
CA VAL A 120 -11.07 -1.72 4.73
C VAL A 120 -11.26 -0.70 5.84
N VAL A 121 -12.14 0.29 5.64
CA VAL A 121 -12.25 1.45 6.52
C VAL A 121 -12.54 1.01 7.97
N PRO A 122 -11.63 1.31 8.92
CA PRO A 122 -11.94 1.09 10.33
C PRO A 122 -12.98 2.12 10.78
N ASP A 123 -14.09 1.67 11.33
CA ASP A 123 -15.19 2.54 11.74
C ASP A 123 -14.72 3.73 12.58
N ALA A 124 -13.84 3.48 13.54
CA ALA A 124 -13.37 4.50 14.45
C ALA A 124 -12.49 5.56 13.79
N ALA A 125 -11.93 5.30 12.62
CA ALA A 125 -11.00 6.21 11.96
C ALA A 125 -11.71 7.32 11.16
N PHE A 126 -12.98 7.10 10.80
CA PHE A 126 -13.71 7.97 9.88
C PHE A 126 -15.06 8.45 10.42
N ARG A 127 -15.24 8.39 11.74
CA ARG A 127 -16.47 8.86 12.40
C ARG A 127 -16.30 10.21 13.08
#